data_7c93e5d84684a0fa8d0a6c7374737b34
#
_entry.id   7c93e5d84684a0fa8d0a6c7374737b34
#
_cell.length_a   1.000
_cell.length_b   1.000
_cell.length_c   1.000
_cell.angle_alpha   90.00
_cell.angle_beta   90.00
_cell.angle_gamma   90.00
#
_symmetry.space_group_name_H-M   'P 1'
#
loop_
_entity.id
_entity.type
_entity.pdbx_description
1 polymer ?
#
loop_
_entity_poly.entity_id
_entity_poly.type
_entity_poly.pdbx_seq_one_letter_code
_entity_poly.pdbx_strand_id
1 'polypeptide(L)'
;MDHCLKSAAKHSSGLRLPDIADVTIDSCAPAGDAMVTIENLSDPVGPGSTVAMAAETNALKCAIADKLTRMGKPPIVLSSGLLIGADASKRRFDECYDDYRDRVKRVYGA
;
A
#
# COMPACT_ATOMS: atom_id res chain seq x y z
N MET A 1 15.08 -2.93 -1.28
CA MET A 1 16.28 -2.10 -0.97
C MET A 1 17.37 -2.26 -2.02
N ASP A 2 17.64 -3.48 -2.48
CA ASP A 2 18.79 -3.81 -3.37
C ASP A 2 18.85 -2.92 -4.65
N HIS A 3 17.72 -2.75 -5.35
CA HIS A 3 17.64 -1.88 -6.53
C HIS A 3 18.03 -0.42 -6.21
N CYS A 4 17.55 0.11 -5.09
CA CYS A 4 17.82 1.49 -4.70
C CYS A 4 19.31 1.69 -4.37
N LEU A 5 19.95 0.73 -3.70
CA LEU A 5 21.37 0.81 -3.33
C LEU A 5 22.29 0.67 -4.54
N LYS A 6 21.91 -0.12 -5.55
CA LYS A 6 22.66 -0.31 -6.80
C LYS A 6 22.41 0.77 -7.84
N SER A 7 21.39 1.61 -7.67
CA SER A 7 21.06 2.70 -8.59
C SER A 7 21.73 4.00 -8.19
N ALA A 8 22.02 4.85 -9.17
CA ALA A 8 22.53 6.21 -8.90
C ALA A 8 21.42 7.09 -8.31
N ALA A 9 21.78 7.91 -7.31
CA ALA A 9 20.88 8.95 -6.82
C ALA A 9 20.59 9.97 -7.95
N LYS A 10 19.30 10.30 -8.16
CA LYS A 10 18.88 11.24 -9.21
C LYS A 10 18.68 12.66 -8.68
N HIS A 11 18.49 12.83 -7.37
CA HIS A 11 18.32 14.13 -6.77
C HIS A 11 19.69 14.85 -6.62
N SER A 12 19.68 16.18 -6.75
CA SER A 12 20.89 17.03 -6.66
C SER A 12 21.65 16.93 -5.31
N SER A 13 20.94 16.54 -4.24
CA SER A 13 21.58 16.31 -2.93
C SER A 13 22.46 15.05 -2.87
N GLY A 14 22.39 14.17 -3.88
CA GLY A 14 23.03 12.86 -3.86
C GLY A 14 22.37 11.83 -2.93
N LEU A 15 21.28 12.21 -2.24
CA LEU A 15 20.57 11.33 -1.32
C LEU A 15 19.48 10.54 -2.06
N ARG A 16 19.18 9.34 -1.56
CA ARG A 16 18.06 8.47 -1.97
C ARG A 16 16.94 8.55 -0.94
N LEU A 17 15.74 8.11 -1.28
CA LEU A 17 14.63 8.08 -0.34
C LEU A 17 14.93 7.35 0.98
N PRO A 18 15.59 6.17 0.99
CA PRO A 18 15.94 5.51 2.24
C PRO A 18 16.91 6.28 3.12
N ASP A 19 17.68 7.20 2.56
CA ASP A 19 18.66 8.00 3.31
C ASP A 19 17.98 9.11 4.16
N ILE A 20 16.72 9.45 3.84
CA ILE A 20 15.96 10.54 4.48
C ILE A 20 14.61 10.10 5.07
N ALA A 21 14.19 8.86 4.82
CA ALA A 21 12.92 8.36 5.32
C ALA A 21 13.04 7.93 6.79
N ASP A 22 12.07 8.29 7.63
CA ASP A 22 12.00 7.85 9.03
C ASP A 22 11.78 6.33 9.15
N VAL A 23 11.06 5.76 8.17
CA VAL A 23 10.80 4.31 8.09
C VAL A 23 10.91 3.85 6.65
N THR A 24 11.62 2.77 6.43
CA THR A 24 11.72 2.13 5.11
C THR A 24 11.21 0.70 5.19
N ILE A 25 10.34 0.33 4.27
CA ILE A 25 9.87 -1.04 4.07
C ILE A 25 10.57 -1.57 2.82
N ASP A 26 11.24 -2.71 2.95
CA ASP A 26 11.94 -3.34 1.83
C ASP A 26 11.03 -4.38 1.17
N SER A 27 10.67 -4.14 -0.08
CA SER A 27 9.88 -5.07 -0.89
C SER A 27 10.62 -6.38 -1.22
N CYS A 28 11.91 -6.46 -0.92
CA CYS A 28 12.77 -7.59 -1.26
C CYS A 28 12.82 -7.92 -2.76
N ALA A 29 12.32 -7.04 -3.62
CA ALA A 29 12.43 -7.21 -5.06
C ALA A 29 13.89 -7.13 -5.50
N PRO A 30 14.34 -7.94 -6.47
CA PRO A 30 15.73 -7.92 -6.94
C PRO A 30 16.07 -6.61 -7.64
N ALA A 31 17.36 -6.30 -7.77
CA ALA A 31 17.80 -5.18 -8.59
C ALA A 31 17.36 -5.41 -10.04
N GLY A 32 16.75 -4.38 -10.64
CA GLY A 32 16.11 -4.51 -11.96
C GLY A 32 14.65 -4.92 -11.93
N ASP A 33 14.13 -5.31 -10.73
CA ASP A 33 12.72 -5.63 -10.46
C ASP A 33 12.16 -6.89 -11.14
N ALA A 34 12.83 -7.47 -12.13
CA ALA A 34 12.36 -8.63 -12.87
C ALA A 34 12.77 -9.94 -12.18
N MET A 35 11.83 -10.87 -12.00
CA MET A 35 11.98 -12.06 -11.15
C MET A 35 12.15 -13.37 -11.93
N VAL A 36 11.78 -13.40 -13.21
CA VAL A 36 11.72 -14.65 -13.99
C VAL A 36 12.66 -14.60 -15.18
N THR A 37 13.63 -15.51 -15.19
CA THR A 37 14.49 -15.72 -16.36
C THR A 37 13.84 -16.75 -17.29
N ILE A 38 13.75 -16.42 -18.58
CA ILE A 38 13.20 -17.29 -19.62
C ILE A 38 14.35 -17.71 -20.53
N GLU A 39 14.39 -18.98 -20.88
CA GLU A 39 15.41 -19.52 -21.79
C GLU A 39 15.36 -18.78 -23.14
N ASN A 40 16.52 -18.40 -23.66
CA ASN A 40 16.69 -17.64 -24.90
C ASN A 40 16.13 -16.21 -24.91
N LEU A 41 15.75 -15.67 -23.74
CA LEU A 41 15.42 -14.26 -23.59
C LEU A 41 16.55 -13.55 -22.82
N SER A 42 17.09 -12.45 -23.39
CA SER A 42 18.24 -11.75 -22.81
C SER A 42 17.94 -11.12 -21.45
N ASP A 43 16.72 -10.64 -21.27
CA ASP A 43 16.32 -9.90 -20.06
C ASP A 43 15.26 -10.66 -19.28
N PRO A 44 15.35 -10.66 -17.92
CA PRO A 44 14.31 -11.25 -17.08
C PRO A 44 13.01 -10.44 -17.16
N VAL A 45 11.89 -11.09 -16.84
CA VAL A 45 10.54 -10.51 -16.88
C VAL A 45 9.80 -10.70 -15.56
N GLY A 46 8.68 -10.01 -15.40
CA GLY A 46 7.81 -10.14 -14.24
C GLY A 46 8.25 -9.25 -13.07
N PRO A 47 7.62 -8.05 -12.91
CA PRO A 47 8.01 -7.09 -11.87
C PRO A 47 7.65 -7.61 -10.48
N GLY A 48 8.67 -7.80 -9.63
CA GLY A 48 8.52 -8.24 -8.24
C GLY A 48 7.90 -7.16 -7.35
N SER A 49 8.22 -5.90 -7.61
CA SER A 49 7.69 -4.76 -6.85
C SER A 49 6.16 -4.68 -6.91
N THR A 50 5.53 -5.02 -8.03
CA THR A 50 4.06 -5.01 -8.17
C THR A 50 3.40 -5.96 -7.17
N VAL A 51 3.91 -7.18 -7.05
CA VAL A 51 3.40 -8.19 -6.12
C VAL A 51 3.70 -7.79 -4.67
N ALA A 52 4.93 -7.38 -4.40
CA ALA A 52 5.38 -6.97 -3.08
C ALA A 52 4.57 -5.78 -2.56
N MET A 53 4.40 -4.71 -3.35
CA MET A 53 3.63 -3.54 -2.95
C MET A 53 2.16 -3.85 -2.65
N ALA A 54 1.55 -4.78 -3.40
CA ALA A 54 0.19 -5.23 -3.10
C ALA A 54 0.13 -5.95 -1.73
N ALA A 55 1.09 -6.84 -1.47
CA ALA A 55 1.19 -7.56 -0.20
C ALA A 55 1.47 -6.60 0.98
N GLU A 56 2.44 -5.72 0.85
CA GLU A 56 2.83 -4.72 1.86
C GLU A 56 1.67 -3.78 2.20
N THR A 57 0.98 -3.25 1.18
CA THR A 57 -0.17 -2.37 1.38
C THR A 57 -1.29 -3.07 2.15
N ASN A 58 -1.58 -4.33 1.83
CA ASN A 58 -2.60 -5.09 2.54
C ASN A 58 -2.16 -5.45 3.97
N ALA A 59 -0.89 -5.79 4.18
CA ALA A 59 -0.35 -6.03 5.53
C ALA A 59 -0.44 -4.77 6.40
N LEU A 60 -0.09 -3.60 5.87
CA LEU A 60 -0.24 -2.32 6.57
C LEU A 60 -1.69 -2.01 6.93
N LYS A 61 -2.62 -2.21 5.99
CA LYS A 61 -4.06 -2.04 6.26
C LYS A 61 -4.54 -2.94 7.40
N CYS A 62 -4.12 -4.21 7.40
CA CYS A 62 -4.48 -5.15 8.48
C CYS A 62 -3.88 -4.71 9.82
N ALA A 63 -2.61 -4.31 9.86
CA ALA A 63 -1.96 -3.84 11.08
C ALA A 63 -2.61 -2.56 11.63
N ILE A 64 -2.98 -1.63 10.75
CA ILE A 64 -3.70 -0.40 11.13
C ILE A 64 -5.07 -0.75 11.71
N ALA A 65 -5.83 -1.63 11.04
CA ALA A 65 -7.15 -2.05 11.50
C ALA A 65 -7.09 -2.74 12.87
N ASP A 66 -6.13 -3.65 13.08
CA ASP A 66 -5.90 -4.29 14.38
C ASP A 66 -5.60 -3.25 15.47
N LYS A 67 -4.66 -2.34 15.21
CA LYS A 67 -4.29 -1.29 16.15
C LYS A 67 -5.47 -0.38 16.50
N LEU A 68 -6.22 0.08 15.51
CA LEU A 68 -7.40 0.93 15.74
C LEU A 68 -8.48 0.20 16.53
N THR A 69 -8.71 -1.07 16.24
CA THR A 69 -9.68 -1.90 16.96
C THR A 69 -9.29 -2.04 18.43
N ARG A 70 -8.02 -2.32 18.75
CA ARG A 70 -7.51 -2.37 20.13
C ARG A 70 -7.62 -1.04 20.88
N MET A 71 -7.58 0.08 20.13
CA MET A 71 -7.80 1.42 20.70
C MET A 71 -9.28 1.78 20.88
N GLY A 72 -10.23 0.86 20.63
CA GLY A 72 -11.66 1.13 20.72
C GLY A 72 -12.21 2.00 19.57
N LYS A 73 -11.47 2.11 18.46
CA LYS A 73 -11.81 2.90 17.28
C LYS A 73 -11.75 2.06 16.00
N PRO A 74 -12.52 0.97 15.89
CA PRO A 74 -12.44 0.07 14.75
C PRO A 74 -12.78 0.82 13.46
N PRO A 75 -12.07 0.53 12.34
CA PRO A 75 -12.39 1.14 11.06
C PRO A 75 -13.69 0.55 10.49
N ILE A 76 -14.39 1.33 9.68
CA ILE A 76 -15.51 0.82 8.88
C ILE A 76 -14.92 0.01 7.72
N VAL A 77 -15.33 -1.25 7.59
CA VAL A 77 -14.86 -2.15 6.55
C VAL A 77 -15.95 -2.39 5.52
N LEU A 78 -15.67 -2.06 4.27
CA LEU A 78 -16.54 -2.38 3.15
C LEU A 78 -16.53 -3.89 2.88
N SER A 79 -17.70 -4.45 2.66
CA SER A 79 -17.88 -5.88 2.37
C SER A 79 -18.73 -6.06 1.12
N SER A 80 -18.48 -7.16 0.41
CA SER A 80 -19.21 -7.49 -0.82
C SER A 80 -20.70 -7.68 -0.56
N GLY A 81 -21.53 -7.01 -1.36
CA GLY A 81 -22.99 -7.20 -1.33
C GLY A 81 -23.44 -8.62 -1.64
N LEU A 82 -22.64 -9.39 -2.36
CA LEU A 82 -22.88 -10.81 -2.60
C LEU A 82 -22.75 -11.67 -1.34
N LEU A 83 -21.94 -11.21 -0.37
CA LEU A 83 -21.71 -11.92 0.89
C LEU A 83 -22.69 -11.51 1.98
N ILE A 84 -22.96 -10.19 2.13
CA ILE A 84 -23.73 -9.64 3.25
C ILE A 84 -25.10 -9.10 2.85
N GLY A 85 -25.47 -9.19 1.58
CA GLY A 85 -26.69 -8.61 1.00
C GLY A 85 -26.50 -7.15 0.55
N ALA A 86 -27.25 -6.76 -0.47
CA ALA A 86 -27.13 -5.45 -1.11
C ALA A 86 -27.39 -4.29 -0.14
N ASP A 87 -28.45 -4.38 0.66
CA ASP A 87 -28.85 -3.33 1.60
C ASP A 87 -27.83 -3.12 2.72
N ALA A 88 -27.25 -4.21 3.26
CA ALA A 88 -26.22 -4.14 4.27
C ALA A 88 -24.91 -3.56 3.70
N SER A 89 -24.56 -3.94 2.48
CA SER A 89 -23.39 -3.39 1.78
C SER A 89 -23.56 -1.90 1.51
N LYS A 90 -24.76 -1.48 1.05
CA LYS A 90 -25.06 -0.08 0.81
C LYS A 90 -24.97 0.76 2.09
N ARG A 91 -25.56 0.30 3.20
CA ARG A 91 -25.45 1.01 4.49
C ARG A 91 -24.00 1.22 4.91
N ARG A 92 -23.17 0.19 4.84
CA ARG A 92 -21.74 0.31 5.18
C ARG A 92 -20.99 1.27 4.27
N PHE A 93 -21.36 1.29 2.99
CA PHE A 93 -20.78 2.23 2.04
C PHE A 93 -21.16 3.68 2.40
N ASP A 94 -22.44 3.94 2.68
CA ASP A 94 -22.93 5.26 3.05
C ASP A 94 -22.24 5.75 4.35
N GLU A 95 -22.17 4.91 5.39
CA GLU A 95 -21.46 5.21 6.66
C GLU A 95 -19.97 5.52 6.44
N CYS A 96 -19.29 4.74 5.61
CA CYS A 96 -17.89 4.95 5.28
C CYS A 96 -17.67 6.27 4.53
N TYR A 97 -18.55 6.60 3.61
CA TYR A 97 -18.49 7.83 2.83
C TYR A 97 -18.77 9.08 3.66
N ASP A 98 -19.72 8.99 4.60
CA ASP A 98 -20.02 10.07 5.52
C ASP A 98 -18.86 10.34 6.48
N ASP A 99 -18.27 9.30 7.09
CA ASP A 99 -17.07 9.43 7.92
C ASP A 99 -15.88 10.02 7.13
N TYR A 100 -15.66 9.54 5.90
CA TYR A 100 -14.62 10.10 5.01
C TYR A 100 -14.85 11.58 4.72
N ARG A 101 -16.08 11.97 4.36
CA ARG A 101 -16.46 13.35 4.06
C ARG A 101 -16.23 14.26 5.25
N ASP A 102 -16.59 13.83 6.45
CA ASP A 102 -16.39 14.59 7.68
C ASP A 102 -14.91 14.76 8.02
N ARG A 103 -14.09 13.75 7.78
CA ARG A 103 -12.63 13.84 7.95
C ARG A 103 -12.00 14.81 6.96
N VAL A 104 -12.39 14.73 5.69
CA VAL A 104 -11.91 15.65 4.64
C VAL A 104 -12.26 17.10 4.98
N LYS A 105 -13.49 17.37 5.42
CA LYS A 105 -13.89 18.72 5.85
C LYS A 105 -13.01 19.25 6.99
N ARG A 106 -12.67 18.42 7.99
CA ARG A 106 -11.81 18.82 9.10
C ARG A 106 -10.38 19.15 8.66
N VAL A 107 -9.87 18.44 7.68
CA VAL A 107 -8.47 18.61 7.22
C VAL A 107 -8.35 19.79 6.24
N TYR A 108 -9.32 19.94 5.35
CA TYR A 108 -9.24 20.92 4.27
C TYR A 108 -10.14 22.15 4.43
N GLY A 109 -10.91 22.24 5.51
CA GLY A 109 -11.71 23.42 5.84
C GLY A 109 -12.85 23.71 4.84
N ALA A 110 -13.37 22.68 4.18
CA ALA A 110 -14.46 22.80 3.20
C ALA A 110 -15.84 22.61 3.85
#